data_7c3a019e37103f688874999a3db1e174
#
_entry.id   7c3a019e37103f688874999a3db1e174
#
_cell.length_a   1.000
_cell.length_b   1.000
_cell.length_c   1.000
_cell.angle_alpha   90.00
_cell.angle_beta   90.00
_cell.angle_gamma   90.00
#
_symmetry.space_group_name_H-M   'P 1'
#
loop_
_entity.id
_entity.type
_entity.pdbx_description
1 polymer ?
#
loop_
_entity_poly.entity_id
_entity_poly.type
_entity_poly.pdbx_seq_one_letter_code
_entity_poly.pdbx_strand_id
1 'polypeptide(L)'
;MPNSFSDETRRRRSIYLLPNAFTTANLFAGFYAIVQAINGRYELAAIAIFMAMVFDGMDGRVARLTNTQSAFGEQYDSLSDMTSFGIAPALIIYEWSLQGLGRWGWLAAFIYVVGAALRLARFNTNIAVVDKRFFQGLPSPAAAALVAGYMWLAVDNKFALQDHTIAWVGFTLTVYAGIAMVTNLPFYSGKSFALGRSVPFWGILVVVAAFVFVSSDPPLVLFGLFVVYGLSGWGVMLWRIRKARQLGARRA
;
A
#
# COMPACT_ATOMS: atom_id res chain seq x y z
N MET A 1 37.56 33.09 -13.59
CA MET A 1 36.11 32.85 -13.83
C MET A 1 35.72 31.51 -13.22
N PRO A 2 34.88 31.42 -12.21
CA PRO A 2 34.53 30.15 -11.61
C PRO A 2 33.61 29.32 -12.56
N ASN A 3 33.87 28.01 -12.64
CA ASN A 3 33.25 27.03 -13.49
C ASN A 3 31.72 26.90 -13.24
N SER A 4 30.92 27.72 -13.89
CA SER A 4 29.44 27.65 -13.82
C SER A 4 28.88 26.33 -14.37
N PHE A 5 29.55 25.68 -15.31
CA PHE A 5 29.17 24.38 -15.90
C PHE A 5 29.28 23.20 -14.94
N SER A 6 30.22 23.24 -14.00
CA SER A 6 30.39 22.15 -13.01
C SER A 6 29.32 22.21 -11.89
N ASP A 7 28.85 23.40 -11.54
CA ASP A 7 27.85 23.60 -10.49
C ASP A 7 26.42 23.22 -10.97
N GLU A 8 26.07 23.55 -12.21
CA GLU A 8 24.77 23.15 -12.77
C GLU A 8 24.63 21.62 -12.95
N THR A 9 25.70 20.97 -13.42
CA THR A 9 25.71 19.50 -13.56
C THR A 9 25.68 18.79 -12.20
N ARG A 10 26.34 19.36 -11.20
CA ARG A 10 26.34 18.86 -9.82
C ARG A 10 24.96 19.03 -9.16
N ARG A 11 24.33 20.18 -9.37
CA ARG A 11 22.99 20.50 -8.88
C ARG A 11 21.92 19.62 -9.53
N ARG A 12 22.00 19.35 -10.83
CA ARG A 12 21.10 18.42 -11.53
C ARG A 12 21.26 16.98 -11.01
N ARG A 13 22.48 16.49 -10.80
CA ARG A 13 22.75 15.15 -10.24
C ARG A 13 22.18 15.00 -8.81
N SER A 14 22.31 16.02 -7.96
CA SER A 14 21.79 15.99 -6.58
C SER A 14 20.26 15.93 -6.55
N ILE A 15 19.57 16.56 -7.49
CA ILE A 15 18.10 16.59 -7.56
C ILE A 15 17.55 15.20 -7.95
N TYR A 16 18.26 14.43 -8.81
CA TYR A 16 17.88 13.05 -9.16
C TYR A 16 18.07 12.06 -8.00
N LEU A 17 18.95 12.36 -7.04
CA LEU A 17 19.20 11.47 -5.89
C LEU A 17 18.05 11.51 -4.87
N LEU A 18 17.34 12.61 -4.78
CA LEU A 18 16.33 12.82 -3.73
C LEU A 18 15.15 11.84 -3.83
N PRO A 19 14.47 11.63 -4.99
CA PRO A 19 13.43 10.63 -5.11
C PRO A 19 13.94 9.23 -4.82
N ASN A 20 15.10 8.86 -5.40
CA ASN A 20 15.69 7.53 -5.20
C ASN A 20 16.07 7.27 -3.73
N ALA A 21 16.37 8.30 -2.95
CA ALA A 21 16.60 8.16 -1.51
C ALA A 21 15.32 7.75 -0.76
N PHE A 22 14.16 8.30 -1.12
CA PHE A 22 12.88 7.86 -0.55
C PHE A 22 12.51 6.44 -0.98
N THR A 23 12.73 6.09 -2.25
CA THR A 23 12.56 4.71 -2.73
C THR A 23 13.48 3.74 -2.00
N THR A 24 14.74 4.14 -1.74
CA THR A 24 15.66 3.35 -0.92
C THR A 24 15.19 3.25 0.53
N ALA A 25 14.62 4.31 1.10
CA ALA A 25 14.05 4.29 2.45
C ALA A 25 12.81 3.37 2.51
N ASN A 26 11.96 3.35 1.48
CA ASN A 26 10.88 2.38 1.33
C ASN A 26 11.41 0.95 1.35
N LEU A 27 12.39 0.64 0.48
CA LEU A 27 13.04 -0.68 0.41
C LEU A 27 13.66 -1.08 1.76
N PHE A 28 14.36 -0.14 2.42
CA PHE A 28 14.95 -0.38 3.73
C PHE A 28 13.89 -0.71 4.77
N ALA A 29 12.78 0.03 4.81
CA ALA A 29 11.70 -0.20 5.75
C ALA A 29 11.04 -1.58 5.53
N GLY A 30 10.81 -1.98 4.28
CA GLY A 30 10.30 -3.32 3.95
C GLY A 30 11.26 -4.44 4.36
N PHE A 31 12.55 -4.29 4.08
CA PHE A 31 13.57 -5.24 4.52
C PHE A 31 13.68 -5.29 6.05
N TYR A 32 13.68 -4.13 6.71
CA TYR A 32 13.69 -4.04 8.17
C TYR A 32 12.48 -4.74 8.80
N ALA A 33 11.28 -4.61 8.18
CA ALA A 33 10.08 -5.32 8.64
C ALA A 33 10.29 -6.85 8.65
N ILE A 34 10.89 -7.41 7.60
CA ILE A 34 11.22 -8.84 7.54
C ILE A 34 12.18 -9.22 8.67
N VAL A 35 13.25 -8.45 8.86
CA VAL A 35 14.25 -8.72 9.91
C VAL A 35 13.62 -8.65 11.32
N GLN A 36 12.71 -7.68 11.54
CA GLN A 36 12.01 -7.59 12.83
C GLN A 36 11.06 -8.78 13.06
N ALA A 37 10.38 -9.24 12.03
CA ALA A 37 9.52 -10.42 12.13
C ALA A 37 10.32 -11.69 12.47
N ILE A 38 11.45 -11.91 11.80
CA ILE A 38 12.37 -13.04 12.12
C ILE A 38 12.85 -12.98 13.59
N ASN A 39 13.01 -11.77 14.14
CA ASN A 39 13.36 -11.56 15.54
C ASN A 39 12.16 -11.61 16.51
N GLY A 40 10.96 -11.98 16.05
CA GLY A 40 9.73 -12.04 16.85
C GLY A 40 9.17 -10.67 17.24
N ARG A 41 9.66 -9.58 16.65
CA ARG A 41 9.22 -8.19 16.95
C ARG A 41 8.16 -7.74 15.97
N TYR A 42 7.00 -8.36 16.02
CA TYR A 42 5.93 -8.19 15.04
C TYR A 42 5.33 -6.78 15.00
N GLU A 43 5.23 -6.12 16.16
CA GLU A 43 4.78 -4.72 16.23
C GLU A 43 5.71 -3.80 15.42
N LEU A 44 7.02 -3.90 15.61
CA LEU A 44 7.99 -3.12 14.86
C LEU A 44 7.98 -3.46 13.36
N ALA A 45 7.73 -4.73 13.03
CA ALA A 45 7.56 -5.15 11.64
C ALA A 45 6.34 -4.48 10.99
N ALA A 46 5.21 -4.42 11.68
CA ALA A 46 4.02 -3.73 11.19
C ALA A 46 4.27 -2.23 11.02
N ILE A 47 4.82 -1.56 12.03
CA ILE A 47 5.17 -0.14 11.97
C ILE A 47 6.08 0.14 10.77
N ALA A 48 7.07 -0.72 10.51
CA ALA A 48 7.98 -0.56 9.38
C ALA A 48 7.26 -0.65 8.02
N ILE A 49 6.24 -1.50 7.86
CA ILE A 49 5.41 -1.54 6.64
C ILE A 49 4.64 -0.22 6.46
N PHE A 50 4.05 0.33 7.53
CA PHE A 50 3.37 1.63 7.44
C PHE A 50 4.34 2.77 7.13
N MET A 51 5.57 2.73 7.66
CA MET A 51 6.62 3.70 7.31
C MET A 51 7.05 3.55 5.85
N ALA A 52 7.17 2.33 5.33
CA ALA A 52 7.41 2.08 3.91
C ALA A 52 6.37 2.76 3.02
N MET A 53 5.06 2.68 3.39
CA MET A 53 3.97 3.36 2.66
C MET A 53 4.13 4.89 2.66
N VAL A 54 4.63 5.48 3.75
CA VAL A 54 4.89 6.92 3.82
C VAL A 54 6.01 7.29 2.85
N PHE A 55 7.12 6.55 2.85
CA PHE A 55 8.25 6.80 1.96
C PHE A 55 7.88 6.63 0.48
N ASP A 56 7.13 5.57 0.12
CA ASP A 56 6.56 5.36 -1.21
C ASP A 56 5.67 6.52 -1.66
N GLY A 57 4.77 7.00 -0.78
CA GLY A 57 3.95 8.16 -1.10
C GLY A 57 4.73 9.46 -1.28
N MET A 58 5.93 9.56 -0.68
CA MET A 58 6.80 10.74 -0.77
C MET A 58 7.64 10.73 -2.06
N ASP A 59 8.22 9.60 -2.47
CA ASP A 59 9.13 9.55 -3.64
C ASP A 59 8.43 9.96 -4.94
N GLY A 60 7.24 9.42 -5.21
CA GLY A 60 6.44 9.80 -6.36
C GLY A 60 5.96 11.25 -6.34
N ARG A 61 5.73 11.85 -5.15
CA ARG A 61 5.42 13.28 -5.03
C ARG A 61 6.64 14.14 -5.27
N VAL A 62 7.78 13.80 -4.68
CA VAL A 62 9.04 14.52 -4.82
C VAL A 62 9.52 14.47 -6.27
N ALA A 63 9.48 13.30 -6.93
CA ALA A 63 9.86 13.16 -8.34
C ALA A 63 9.03 14.07 -9.26
N ARG A 64 7.71 14.19 -9.01
CA ARG A 64 6.83 15.10 -9.78
C ARG A 64 7.12 16.57 -9.50
N LEU A 65 7.33 16.95 -8.24
CA LEU A 65 7.61 18.35 -7.85
C LEU A 65 8.97 18.84 -8.35
N THR A 66 9.94 17.93 -8.44
CA THR A 66 11.30 18.25 -8.90
C THR A 66 11.51 18.04 -10.40
N ASN A 67 10.51 17.51 -11.13
CA ASN A 67 10.60 17.12 -12.53
C ASN A 67 11.78 16.16 -12.81
N THR A 68 12.03 15.20 -11.90
CA THR A 68 13.14 14.25 -11.96
C THR A 68 12.66 12.82 -12.23
N GLN A 69 11.52 12.65 -12.86
CA GLN A 69 11.03 11.34 -13.27
C GLN A 69 12.00 10.70 -14.27
N SER A 70 12.35 9.43 -14.05
CA SER A 70 13.24 8.67 -14.93
C SER A 70 12.76 7.23 -15.05
N ALA A 71 13.03 6.58 -16.19
CA ALA A 71 12.71 5.17 -16.41
C ALA A 71 13.41 4.27 -15.37
N PHE A 72 14.63 4.62 -14.95
CA PHE A 72 15.32 3.92 -13.87
C PHE A 72 14.58 4.04 -12.54
N GLY A 73 14.13 5.26 -12.17
CA GLY A 73 13.38 5.50 -10.93
C GLY A 73 12.09 4.71 -10.89
N GLU A 74 11.34 4.63 -12.00
CA GLU A 74 10.09 3.85 -12.09
C GLU A 74 10.32 2.34 -11.89
N GLN A 75 11.41 1.79 -12.46
CA GLN A 75 11.75 0.38 -12.26
C GLN A 75 12.26 0.11 -10.84
N TYR A 76 13.07 1.01 -10.30
CA TYR A 76 13.59 0.88 -8.94
C TYR A 76 12.47 0.97 -7.90
N ASP A 77 11.51 1.85 -8.10
CA ASP A 77 10.30 1.98 -7.30
C ASP A 77 9.48 0.68 -7.31
N SER A 78 9.23 0.11 -8.48
CA SER A 78 8.52 -1.17 -8.61
C SER A 78 9.21 -2.34 -7.91
N LEU A 79 10.55 -2.39 -7.91
CA LEU A 79 11.32 -3.41 -7.20
C LEU A 79 11.26 -3.20 -5.68
N SER A 80 11.33 -1.93 -5.24
CA SER A 80 11.16 -1.54 -3.85
C SER A 80 9.76 -1.92 -3.34
N ASP A 81 8.72 -1.59 -4.11
CA ASP A 81 7.33 -1.91 -3.81
C ASP A 81 7.09 -3.42 -3.74
N MET A 82 7.70 -4.19 -4.65
CA MET A 82 7.61 -5.64 -4.60
C MET A 82 8.18 -6.20 -3.29
N THR A 83 9.28 -5.62 -2.81
CA THR A 83 9.88 -6.04 -1.53
C THR A 83 9.03 -5.60 -0.34
N SER A 84 8.65 -4.32 -0.29
CA SER A 84 8.00 -3.71 0.88
C SER A 84 6.51 -4.05 1.01
N PHE A 85 5.80 -4.20 -0.12
CA PHE A 85 4.34 -4.44 -0.14
C PHE A 85 3.95 -5.78 -0.74
N GLY A 86 4.89 -6.50 -1.37
CA GLY A 86 4.68 -7.86 -1.87
C GLY A 86 5.26 -8.91 -0.92
N ILE A 87 6.59 -8.93 -0.77
CA ILE A 87 7.30 -9.98 -0.06
C ILE A 87 7.20 -9.80 1.47
N ALA A 88 7.47 -8.59 1.97
CA ALA A 88 7.52 -8.36 3.42
C ALA A 88 6.19 -8.69 4.12
N PRO A 89 5.01 -8.19 3.69
CA PRO A 89 3.74 -8.54 4.35
C PRO A 89 3.44 -10.04 4.33
N ALA A 90 3.77 -10.73 3.23
CA ALA A 90 3.56 -12.18 3.11
C ALA A 90 4.44 -12.96 4.10
N LEU A 91 5.70 -12.58 4.23
CA LEU A 91 6.64 -13.24 5.14
C LEU A 91 6.31 -12.95 6.60
N ILE A 92 5.99 -11.71 6.96
CA ILE A 92 5.68 -11.37 8.35
C ILE A 92 4.40 -12.05 8.86
N ILE A 93 3.35 -12.13 8.04
CA ILE A 93 2.12 -12.85 8.44
C ILE A 93 2.34 -14.35 8.48
N TYR A 94 3.15 -14.89 7.56
CA TYR A 94 3.53 -16.30 7.54
C TYR A 94 4.28 -16.66 8.82
N GLU A 95 5.34 -15.90 9.16
CA GLU A 95 6.17 -16.12 10.34
C GLU A 95 5.36 -15.99 11.62
N TRP A 96 4.46 -15.01 11.68
CA TRP A 96 3.69 -14.75 12.89
C TRP A 96 2.60 -15.80 13.17
N SER A 97 1.83 -16.22 12.16
CA SER A 97 0.62 -17.03 12.42
C SER A 97 0.36 -18.16 11.43
N LEU A 98 0.82 -18.06 10.18
CA LEU A 98 0.43 -19.01 9.15
C LEU A 98 1.27 -20.28 9.13
N GLN A 99 2.45 -20.31 9.77
CA GLN A 99 3.29 -21.51 9.85
C GLN A 99 2.54 -22.71 10.43
N GLY A 100 1.71 -22.49 11.46
CA GLY A 100 0.91 -23.51 12.11
C GLY A 100 -0.14 -24.19 11.19
N LEU A 101 -0.47 -23.58 10.06
CA LEU A 101 -1.37 -24.13 9.04
C LEU A 101 -0.66 -25.04 8.02
N GLY A 102 0.64 -25.29 8.19
CA GLY A 102 1.44 -26.12 7.33
C GLY A 102 1.42 -25.64 5.86
N ARG A 103 1.10 -26.52 4.92
CA ARG A 103 1.12 -26.18 3.50
C ARG A 103 0.09 -25.08 3.12
N TRP A 104 -1.00 -24.95 3.84
CA TRP A 104 -1.99 -23.92 3.56
C TRP A 104 -1.46 -22.54 3.87
N GLY A 105 -0.67 -22.40 4.94
CA GLY A 105 -0.08 -21.14 5.33
C GLY A 105 0.88 -20.57 4.29
N TRP A 106 1.86 -21.37 3.81
CA TRP A 106 2.79 -20.87 2.81
C TRP A 106 2.14 -20.64 1.44
N LEU A 107 1.10 -21.45 1.08
CA LEU A 107 0.33 -21.22 -0.13
C LEU A 107 -0.41 -19.86 -0.11
N ALA A 108 -1.00 -19.48 1.04
CA ALA A 108 -1.64 -18.18 1.20
C ALA A 108 -0.62 -17.04 1.03
N ALA A 109 0.54 -17.15 1.67
CA ALA A 109 1.64 -16.20 1.51
C ALA A 109 2.11 -16.10 0.04
N PHE A 110 2.24 -17.23 -0.64
CA PHE A 110 2.64 -17.27 -2.06
C PHE A 110 1.59 -16.64 -2.98
N ILE A 111 0.28 -16.91 -2.76
CA ILE A 111 -0.81 -16.27 -3.50
C ILE A 111 -0.74 -14.75 -3.37
N TYR A 112 -0.44 -14.26 -2.17
CA TYR A 112 -0.28 -12.82 -1.94
C TYR A 112 0.90 -12.26 -2.73
N VAL A 113 2.07 -12.89 -2.68
CA VAL A 113 3.28 -12.47 -3.41
C VAL A 113 3.04 -12.45 -4.92
N VAL A 114 2.42 -13.51 -5.47
CA VAL A 114 2.05 -13.56 -6.90
C VAL A 114 1.05 -12.46 -7.25
N GLY A 115 0.06 -12.21 -6.38
CA GLY A 115 -0.91 -11.12 -6.56
C GLY A 115 -0.23 -9.75 -6.66
N ALA A 116 0.73 -9.47 -5.78
CA ALA A 116 1.52 -8.24 -5.81
C ALA A 116 2.37 -8.12 -7.08
N ALA A 117 3.08 -9.18 -7.46
CA ALA A 117 3.91 -9.21 -8.66
C ALA A 117 3.10 -8.97 -9.94
N LEU A 118 1.99 -9.68 -10.11
CA LEU A 118 1.11 -9.52 -11.27
C LEU A 118 0.48 -8.13 -11.33
N ARG A 119 0.12 -7.58 -10.17
CA ARG A 119 -0.41 -6.21 -10.09
C ARG A 119 0.63 -5.17 -10.52
N LEU A 120 1.86 -5.24 -10.00
CA LEU A 120 2.95 -4.33 -10.36
C LEU A 120 3.30 -4.44 -11.84
N ALA A 121 3.40 -5.67 -12.37
CA ALA A 121 3.62 -5.90 -13.80
C ALA A 121 2.51 -5.28 -14.66
N ARG A 122 1.23 -5.46 -14.27
CA ARG A 122 0.09 -4.85 -14.97
C ARG A 122 0.14 -3.33 -14.91
N PHE A 123 0.48 -2.75 -13.76
CA PHE A 123 0.58 -1.31 -13.59
C PHE A 123 1.63 -0.73 -14.55
N ASN A 124 2.81 -1.33 -14.63
CA ASN A 124 3.90 -0.89 -15.49
C ASN A 124 3.58 -1.00 -16.98
N THR A 125 2.76 -1.98 -17.39
CA THR A 125 2.37 -2.16 -18.81
C THR A 125 1.21 -1.29 -19.24
N ASN A 126 0.30 -0.88 -18.32
CA ASN A 126 -0.96 -0.23 -18.64
C ASN A 126 -1.00 1.28 -18.33
N ILE A 127 0.14 1.93 -18.14
CA ILE A 127 0.24 3.36 -17.75
C ILE A 127 -0.54 4.29 -18.70
N ALA A 128 -0.73 3.91 -19.97
CA ALA A 128 -1.32 4.78 -21.00
C ALA A 128 -2.86 4.71 -21.16
N VAL A 129 -3.55 3.73 -20.57
CA VAL A 129 -4.92 3.37 -21.01
C VAL A 129 -6.00 3.52 -19.92
N VAL A 130 -5.65 3.74 -18.66
CA VAL A 130 -6.61 3.63 -17.52
C VAL A 130 -7.13 4.99 -17.06
N ASP A 131 -8.45 5.07 -16.76
CA ASP A 131 -9.08 6.22 -16.08
C ASP A 131 -8.35 6.53 -14.75
N LYS A 132 -7.68 7.68 -14.69
CA LYS A 132 -6.83 8.11 -13.56
C LYS A 132 -7.56 8.24 -12.22
N ARG A 133 -8.90 8.14 -12.20
CA ARG A 133 -9.74 8.25 -10.98
C ARG A 133 -9.87 6.95 -10.21
N PHE A 134 -9.67 5.80 -10.87
CA PHE A 134 -9.82 4.49 -10.25
C PHE A 134 -8.61 3.61 -10.53
N PHE A 135 -8.15 2.91 -9.50
CA PHE A 135 -7.21 1.81 -9.67
C PHE A 135 -7.96 0.55 -10.08
N GLN A 136 -7.36 -0.27 -10.93
CA GLN A 136 -7.82 -1.63 -11.20
C GLN A 136 -7.16 -2.59 -10.19
N GLY A 137 -7.97 -3.19 -9.33
CA GLY A 137 -7.50 -4.02 -8.23
C GLY A 137 -7.04 -3.22 -7.00
N LEU A 138 -6.93 -3.94 -5.86
CA LEU A 138 -6.48 -3.35 -4.60
C LEU A 138 -5.02 -2.87 -4.73
N PRO A 139 -4.69 -1.63 -4.36
CA PRO A 139 -3.31 -1.15 -4.34
C PRO A 139 -2.42 -2.00 -3.42
N SER A 140 -1.16 -2.32 -3.86
CA SER A 140 -0.24 -3.14 -3.05
C SER A 140 0.07 -2.53 -1.67
N PRO A 141 0.24 -1.20 -1.50
CA PRO A 141 0.36 -0.63 -0.17
C PRO A 141 -0.87 -0.87 0.70
N ALA A 142 -2.08 -0.77 0.12
CA ALA A 142 -3.32 -1.02 0.88
C ALA A 142 -3.50 -2.50 1.26
N ALA A 143 -3.10 -3.42 0.39
CA ALA A 143 -3.05 -4.84 0.69
C ALA A 143 -2.05 -5.15 1.81
N ALA A 144 -0.86 -4.54 1.76
CA ALA A 144 0.16 -4.64 2.81
C ALA A 144 -0.34 -4.11 4.15
N ALA A 145 -0.99 -2.94 4.15
CA ALA A 145 -1.58 -2.35 5.35
C ALA A 145 -2.72 -3.20 5.94
N LEU A 146 -3.51 -3.87 5.10
CA LEU A 146 -4.56 -4.78 5.56
C LEU A 146 -3.96 -5.97 6.32
N VAL A 147 -2.92 -6.60 5.78
CA VAL A 147 -2.26 -7.76 6.38
C VAL A 147 -1.45 -7.37 7.61
N ALA A 148 -0.60 -6.36 7.49
CA ALA A 148 0.24 -5.88 8.59
C ALA A 148 -0.59 -5.24 9.71
N GLY A 149 -1.66 -4.52 9.38
CA GLY A 149 -2.59 -3.94 10.35
C GLY A 149 -3.35 -4.99 11.13
N TYR A 150 -3.78 -6.07 10.49
CA TYR A 150 -4.38 -7.21 11.19
C TYR A 150 -3.42 -7.84 12.20
N MET A 151 -2.20 -8.12 11.77
CA MET A 151 -1.16 -8.67 12.66
C MET A 151 -0.90 -7.72 13.83
N TRP A 152 -0.73 -6.42 13.58
CA TRP A 152 -0.47 -5.44 14.64
C TRP A 152 -1.60 -5.40 15.67
N LEU A 153 -2.85 -5.34 15.19
CA LEU A 153 -4.02 -5.33 16.05
C LEU A 153 -4.12 -6.61 16.92
N ALA A 154 -3.81 -7.77 16.35
CA ALA A 154 -3.86 -9.03 17.08
C ALA A 154 -2.70 -9.16 18.09
N VAL A 155 -1.48 -8.69 17.75
CA VAL A 155 -0.32 -8.66 18.66
C VAL A 155 -0.59 -7.73 19.85
N ASP A 156 -1.29 -6.61 19.62
CA ASP A 156 -1.68 -5.66 20.66
C ASP A 156 -2.80 -6.20 21.59
N ASN A 157 -3.18 -7.48 21.44
CA ASN A 157 -4.19 -8.19 22.25
C ASN A 157 -5.56 -7.52 22.30
N LYS A 158 -5.96 -6.82 21.23
CA LYS A 158 -7.28 -6.19 21.13
C LYS A 158 -8.41 -7.23 20.93
N PHE A 159 -8.06 -8.45 20.50
CA PHE A 159 -9.01 -9.54 20.33
C PHE A 159 -8.64 -10.74 21.20
N ALA A 160 -9.56 -11.21 22.03
CA ALA A 160 -9.44 -12.46 22.77
C ALA A 160 -9.77 -13.67 21.86
N LEU A 161 -9.02 -13.81 20.76
CA LEU A 161 -9.19 -14.93 19.83
C LEU A 161 -8.23 -16.07 20.18
N GLN A 162 -8.68 -17.32 19.98
CA GLN A 162 -7.79 -18.47 20.06
C GLN A 162 -6.76 -18.44 18.91
N ASP A 163 -5.54 -18.92 19.15
CA ASP A 163 -4.45 -18.91 18.15
C ASP A 163 -4.85 -19.50 16.80
N HIS A 164 -5.64 -20.58 16.81
CA HIS A 164 -6.14 -21.22 15.59
C HIS A 164 -7.10 -20.31 14.80
N THR A 165 -7.95 -19.54 15.46
CA THR A 165 -8.86 -18.58 14.82
C THR A 165 -8.08 -17.42 14.23
N ILE A 166 -7.07 -16.92 14.94
CA ILE A 166 -6.15 -15.87 14.45
C ILE A 166 -5.48 -16.32 13.14
N ALA A 167 -4.97 -17.54 13.09
CA ALA A 167 -4.31 -18.09 11.91
C ALA A 167 -5.27 -18.18 10.69
N TRP A 168 -6.51 -18.66 10.88
CA TRP A 168 -7.48 -18.76 9.79
C TRP A 168 -8.02 -17.40 9.30
N VAL A 169 -8.17 -16.43 10.19
CA VAL A 169 -8.52 -15.06 9.80
C VAL A 169 -7.35 -14.45 9.01
N GLY A 170 -6.12 -14.60 9.49
CA GLY A 170 -4.91 -14.17 8.78
C GLY A 170 -4.79 -14.82 7.41
N PHE A 171 -5.04 -16.13 7.31
CA PHE A 171 -5.10 -16.87 6.04
C PHE A 171 -6.11 -16.24 5.08
N THR A 172 -7.34 -16.06 5.53
CA THR A 172 -8.43 -15.53 4.70
C THR A 172 -8.13 -14.12 4.22
N LEU A 173 -7.61 -13.25 5.11
CA LEU A 173 -7.20 -11.89 4.77
C LEU A 173 -6.05 -11.85 3.76
N THR A 174 -5.05 -12.70 3.94
CA THR A 174 -3.88 -12.79 3.05
C THR A 174 -4.28 -13.25 1.65
N VAL A 175 -5.10 -14.30 1.55
CA VAL A 175 -5.62 -14.80 0.28
C VAL A 175 -6.54 -13.76 -0.38
N TYR A 176 -7.44 -13.14 0.39
CA TYR A 176 -8.31 -12.06 -0.09
C TYR A 176 -7.49 -10.91 -0.68
N ALA A 177 -6.48 -10.41 0.04
CA ALA A 177 -5.64 -9.32 -0.40
C ALA A 177 -4.88 -9.67 -1.69
N GLY A 178 -4.30 -10.89 -1.77
CA GLY A 178 -3.62 -11.39 -2.97
C GLY A 178 -4.53 -11.44 -4.19
N ILE A 179 -5.73 -12.01 -4.05
CA ILE A 179 -6.70 -12.08 -5.13
C ILE A 179 -7.22 -10.69 -5.50
N ALA A 180 -7.56 -9.85 -4.51
CA ALA A 180 -8.09 -8.51 -4.73
C ALA A 180 -7.13 -7.61 -5.52
N MET A 181 -5.80 -7.79 -5.37
CA MET A 181 -4.79 -7.07 -6.15
C MET A 181 -4.87 -7.36 -7.65
N VAL A 182 -5.24 -8.58 -8.04
CA VAL A 182 -5.30 -9.01 -9.46
C VAL A 182 -6.66 -8.75 -10.10
N THR A 183 -7.72 -8.58 -9.30
CA THR A 183 -9.07 -8.34 -9.80
C THR A 183 -9.20 -7.02 -10.55
N ASN A 184 -10.25 -6.88 -11.37
CA ASN A 184 -10.60 -5.63 -12.04
C ASN A 184 -11.56 -4.75 -11.21
N LEU A 185 -11.60 -4.94 -9.89
CA LEU A 185 -12.42 -4.13 -9.00
C LEU A 185 -11.95 -2.67 -9.03
N PRO A 186 -12.86 -1.70 -9.17
CA PRO A 186 -12.49 -0.29 -9.18
C PRO A 186 -12.29 0.22 -7.76
N PHE A 187 -11.07 0.55 -7.39
CA PHE A 187 -10.75 1.22 -6.14
C PHE A 187 -10.50 2.71 -6.37
N TYR A 188 -11.04 3.55 -5.49
CA TYR A 188 -10.89 4.99 -5.61
C TYR A 188 -9.43 5.42 -5.37
N SER A 189 -8.86 6.21 -6.31
CA SER A 189 -7.44 6.58 -6.26
C SER A 189 -7.12 7.82 -5.42
N GLY A 190 -8.14 8.54 -4.91
CA GLY A 190 -7.94 9.78 -4.15
C GLY A 190 -7.37 10.97 -4.95
N LYS A 191 -6.97 10.75 -6.21
CA LYS A 191 -6.32 11.80 -7.04
C LYS A 191 -7.24 12.95 -7.45
N SER A 192 -8.56 12.82 -7.27
CA SER A 192 -9.52 13.89 -7.55
C SER A 192 -9.57 14.96 -6.47
N PHE A 193 -9.00 14.73 -5.29
CA PHE A 193 -8.74 15.77 -4.32
C PHE A 193 -7.49 16.56 -4.72
N ALA A 194 -7.58 17.31 -5.83
CA ALA A 194 -6.63 18.38 -6.09
C ALA A 194 -6.89 19.44 -4.99
N LEU A 195 -6.05 19.44 -3.95
CA LEU A 195 -6.00 20.60 -3.06
C LEU A 195 -5.68 21.80 -3.94
N GLY A 196 -6.67 22.70 -4.07
CA GLY A 196 -6.47 23.96 -4.75
C GLY A 196 -5.28 24.71 -4.12
N ARG A 197 -4.82 25.75 -4.80
CA ARG A 197 -3.63 26.55 -4.40
C ARG A 197 -3.65 27.07 -2.95
N SER A 198 -4.77 26.99 -2.23
CA SER A 198 -4.90 27.37 -0.82
C SER A 198 -5.59 26.23 -0.04
N VAL A 199 -4.93 25.72 0.97
CA VAL A 199 -5.55 24.78 1.94
C VAL A 199 -6.43 25.62 2.86
N PRO A 200 -7.77 25.43 2.87
CA PRO A 200 -8.63 26.19 3.78
C PRO A 200 -8.31 25.82 5.24
N PHE A 201 -8.48 26.76 6.15
CA PHE A 201 -8.17 26.58 7.58
C PHE A 201 -8.83 25.32 8.18
N TRP A 202 -10.08 25.04 7.82
CA TRP A 202 -10.77 23.84 8.28
C TRP A 202 -10.11 22.54 7.77
N GLY A 203 -9.40 22.58 6.64
CA GLY A 203 -8.63 21.45 6.13
C GLY A 203 -7.48 21.05 7.05
N ILE A 204 -6.82 22.05 7.67
CA ILE A 204 -5.78 21.82 8.68
C ILE A 204 -6.40 21.16 9.92
N LEU A 205 -7.58 21.63 10.35
CA LEU A 205 -8.31 21.04 11.48
C LEU A 205 -8.66 19.56 11.22
N VAL A 206 -9.10 19.22 10.01
CA VAL A 206 -9.39 17.83 9.63
C VAL A 206 -8.14 16.96 9.68
N VAL A 207 -7.00 17.48 9.20
CA VAL A 207 -5.71 16.75 9.26
C VAL A 207 -5.27 16.53 10.71
N VAL A 208 -5.40 17.54 11.57
CA VAL A 208 -5.07 17.42 13.00
C VAL A 208 -6.01 16.43 13.69
N ALA A 209 -7.32 16.51 13.43
CA ALA A 209 -8.29 15.58 13.99
C ALA A 209 -8.03 14.14 13.54
N ALA A 210 -7.70 13.93 12.26
CA ALA A 210 -7.31 12.62 11.73
C ALA A 210 -6.03 12.10 12.40
N PHE A 211 -5.04 12.96 12.60
CA PHE A 211 -3.80 12.59 13.31
C PHE A 211 -4.09 12.18 14.76
N VAL A 212 -4.87 12.95 15.51
CA VAL A 212 -5.28 12.62 16.88
C VAL A 212 -6.06 11.31 16.92
N PHE A 213 -6.98 11.10 15.97
CA PHE A 213 -7.77 9.88 15.88
C PHE A 213 -6.90 8.64 15.61
N VAL A 214 -5.95 8.74 14.66
CA VAL A 214 -4.99 7.66 14.40
C VAL A 214 -4.08 7.43 15.61
N SER A 215 -3.64 8.48 16.30
CA SER A 215 -2.74 8.37 17.46
C SER A 215 -3.42 7.80 18.70
N SER A 216 -4.76 7.78 18.79
CA SER A 216 -5.49 7.21 19.93
C SER A 216 -5.37 5.69 20.01
N ASP A 217 -5.42 5.01 18.87
CA ASP A 217 -5.29 3.56 18.76
C ASP A 217 -4.84 3.20 17.33
N PRO A 218 -3.52 3.35 17.03
CA PRO A 218 -3.01 3.18 15.68
C PRO A 218 -3.36 1.83 15.04
N PRO A 219 -3.21 0.66 15.73
CA PRO A 219 -3.54 -0.62 15.14
C PRO A 219 -5.00 -0.75 14.73
N LEU A 220 -5.92 -0.35 15.62
CA LEU A 220 -7.35 -0.44 15.36
C LEU A 220 -7.80 0.49 14.23
N VAL A 221 -7.38 1.76 14.30
CA VAL A 221 -7.80 2.78 13.35
C VAL A 221 -7.25 2.48 11.95
N LEU A 222 -5.96 2.16 11.84
CA LEU A 222 -5.34 1.86 10.55
C LEU A 222 -5.92 0.59 9.95
N PHE A 223 -6.03 -0.50 10.72
CA PHE A 223 -6.64 -1.73 10.23
C PHE A 223 -8.08 -1.50 9.78
N GLY A 224 -8.92 -0.84 10.59
CA GLY A 224 -10.31 -0.53 10.25
C GLY A 224 -10.44 0.29 8.97
N LEU A 225 -9.59 1.30 8.79
CA LEU A 225 -9.55 2.12 7.58
C LEU A 225 -9.23 1.28 6.34
N PHE A 226 -8.23 0.40 6.40
CA PHE A 226 -7.87 -0.44 5.26
C PHE A 226 -8.84 -1.59 5.01
N VAL A 227 -9.55 -2.09 6.02
CA VAL A 227 -10.70 -3.00 5.84
C VAL A 227 -11.81 -2.31 5.05
N VAL A 228 -12.22 -1.11 5.48
CA VAL A 228 -13.26 -0.32 4.77
C VAL A 228 -12.82 -0.03 3.34
N TYR A 229 -11.56 0.37 3.14
CA TYR A 229 -11.00 0.61 1.81
C TYR A 229 -10.98 -0.68 0.97
N GLY A 230 -10.52 -1.80 1.51
CA GLY A 230 -10.49 -3.10 0.83
C GLY A 230 -11.87 -3.58 0.38
N LEU A 231 -12.91 -3.32 1.19
CA LEU A 231 -14.29 -3.66 0.85
C LEU A 231 -14.93 -2.66 -0.12
N SER A 232 -14.44 -1.42 -0.20
CA SER A 232 -15.03 -0.36 -1.03
C SER A 232 -15.09 -0.70 -2.51
N GLY A 233 -14.12 -1.46 -3.04
CA GLY A 233 -14.09 -1.92 -4.44
C GLY A 233 -15.32 -2.73 -4.82
N TRP A 234 -15.77 -3.62 -3.93
CA TRP A 234 -17.00 -4.39 -4.11
C TRP A 234 -18.24 -3.50 -4.09
N GLY A 235 -18.30 -2.54 -3.17
CA GLY A 235 -19.39 -1.55 -3.09
C GLY A 235 -19.54 -0.75 -4.38
N VAL A 236 -18.42 -0.25 -4.93
CA VAL A 236 -18.43 0.51 -6.20
C VAL A 236 -18.83 -0.39 -7.38
N MET A 237 -18.37 -1.64 -7.43
CA MET A 237 -18.76 -2.59 -8.46
C MET A 237 -20.27 -2.88 -8.43
N LEU A 238 -20.82 -3.19 -7.25
CA LEU A 238 -22.24 -3.46 -7.08
C LEU A 238 -23.11 -2.25 -7.46
N TRP A 239 -22.68 -1.05 -7.09
CA TRP A 239 -23.35 0.18 -7.47
C TRP A 239 -23.37 0.37 -9.00
N ARG A 240 -22.23 0.14 -9.69
CA ARG A 240 -22.15 0.21 -11.16
C ARG A 240 -23.08 -0.78 -11.85
N ILE A 241 -23.14 -2.03 -11.36
CA ILE A 241 -24.02 -3.07 -11.91
C ILE A 241 -25.49 -2.66 -11.75
N ARG A 242 -25.90 -2.19 -10.55
CA ARG A 242 -27.28 -1.71 -10.30
C ARG A 242 -27.65 -0.55 -11.21
N LYS A 243 -26.75 0.43 -11.38
CA LYS A 243 -26.98 1.58 -12.25
C LYS A 243 -27.12 1.18 -13.71
N ALA A 244 -26.30 0.25 -14.20
CA ALA A 244 -26.37 -0.27 -15.57
C ALA A 244 -27.72 -0.98 -15.84
N ARG A 245 -28.20 -1.79 -14.89
CA ARG A 245 -29.52 -2.45 -14.98
C ARG A 245 -30.68 -1.45 -15.04
N GLN A 246 -30.63 -0.38 -14.24
CA GLN A 246 -31.65 0.68 -14.25
C GLN A 246 -31.70 1.45 -15.56
N LEU A 247 -30.54 1.71 -16.19
CA LEU A 247 -30.48 2.39 -17.49
C LEU A 247 -30.93 1.50 -18.64
N GLY A 248 -30.66 0.19 -18.57
CA GLY A 248 -31.16 -0.79 -19.53
C GLY A 248 -32.70 -0.93 -19.47
N ALA A 249 -33.27 -0.97 -18.26
CA ALA A 249 -34.72 -1.04 -18.06
C ALA A 249 -35.49 0.23 -18.44
N ARG A 250 -34.82 1.39 -18.60
CA ARG A 250 -35.44 2.65 -19.08
C ARG A 250 -35.39 2.80 -20.60
N ARG A 251 -34.66 1.92 -21.30
CA ARG A 251 -34.53 1.94 -22.78
C ARG A 251 -35.31 0.82 -23.46
N ALA A 252 -35.84 -0.12 -22.69
CA ALA A 252 -36.80 -1.15 -23.13
C ALA A 252 -38.23 -0.72 -22.81
#